data_b5a36fadfa3782f875536423661376e6
#
_entry.id   b5a36fadfa3782f875536423661376e6
#
_cell.length_a   1.000
_cell.length_b   1.000
_cell.length_c   1.000
_cell.angle_alpha   90.00
_cell.angle_beta   90.00
_cell.angle_gamma   90.00
#
_symmetry.space_group_name_H-M   'P 1'
#
loop_
_entity.id
_entity.type
_entity.pdbx_description
1 polymer ?
#
loop_
_entity_poly.entity_id
_entity_poly.type
_entity_poly.pdbx_seq_one_letter_code
_entity_poly.pdbx_strand_id
1 'polypeptide(L)'
;MIGKLGGSAGISEHSGLTPRVATLLFDVARSTPSSHEFFVETSFLEIYNEKINDLLDPTASSDNLKVRESPKLGVHVTGLTKKQAASAAQVARVLVTGFTNRTVSATTYNAESSRSHAIFELNVQQKYIDAASGETMNRAAKINLVDLAGSERSDKVGTTGASLVEGNNINKSLTVLGRCIKALVEVRRTS
;
A
#
# COMPACT_ATOMS: atom_id res chain seq x y z
N MET A 1 -9.27 -4.59 -4.08
CA MET A 1 -8.83 -3.44 -3.25
C MET A 1 -9.55 -2.13 -3.59
N ILE A 2 -9.73 -1.72 -4.85
CA ILE A 2 -10.33 -0.42 -5.21
C ILE A 2 -11.84 -0.50 -5.41
N GLY A 3 -12.35 -1.58 -6.01
CA GLY A 3 -13.74 -1.65 -6.46
C GLY A 3 -14.04 -0.66 -7.61
N LYS A 4 -15.29 -0.40 -7.88
CA LYS A 4 -15.68 0.67 -8.82
C LYS A 4 -15.53 2.02 -8.12
N LEU A 5 -14.67 2.88 -8.64
CA LEU A 5 -14.63 4.29 -8.23
C LEU A 5 -15.89 4.95 -8.77
N GLY A 6 -16.74 5.45 -7.86
CA GLY A 6 -17.92 6.22 -8.25
C GLY A 6 -17.50 7.52 -8.94
N GLY A 7 -18.26 7.96 -9.95
CA GLY A 7 -18.05 9.27 -10.57
C GLY A 7 -18.09 10.37 -9.50
N SER A 8 -17.27 11.41 -9.65
CA SER A 8 -17.14 12.57 -8.75
C SER A 8 -16.86 12.25 -7.26
N ALA A 9 -15.91 11.34 -6.98
CA ALA A 9 -15.30 11.13 -5.65
C ALA A 9 -16.24 10.67 -4.51
N GLY A 10 -17.44 10.16 -4.80
CA GLY A 10 -18.33 9.57 -3.81
C GLY A 10 -18.04 8.08 -3.59
N ILE A 11 -18.19 7.59 -2.34
CA ILE A 11 -18.23 6.15 -2.07
C ILE A 11 -19.55 5.61 -2.63
N SER A 12 -19.43 4.51 -3.41
CA SER A 12 -20.57 3.71 -3.85
C SER A 12 -20.59 2.37 -3.10
N GLU A 13 -21.67 1.60 -3.21
CA GLU A 13 -21.74 0.22 -2.69
C GLU A 13 -20.63 -0.65 -3.28
N HIS A 14 -20.19 -0.36 -4.50
CA HIS A 14 -19.16 -1.08 -5.23
C HIS A 14 -17.73 -0.55 -4.99
N SER A 15 -17.56 0.46 -4.13
CA SER A 15 -16.25 0.97 -3.76
C SER A 15 -15.49 -0.05 -2.91
N GLY A 16 -14.23 -0.26 -3.23
CA GLY A 16 -13.36 -1.16 -2.48
C GLY A 16 -12.94 -0.62 -1.12
N LEU A 17 -12.09 -1.38 -0.44
CA LEU A 17 -11.62 -1.06 0.91
C LEU A 17 -10.86 0.27 0.96
N THR A 18 -9.96 0.52 0.00
CA THR A 18 -9.07 1.70 0.05
C THR A 18 -9.83 3.03 -0.01
N PRO A 19 -10.79 3.25 -0.93
CA PRO A 19 -11.61 4.47 -0.91
C PRO A 19 -12.41 4.63 0.39
N ARG A 20 -12.92 3.53 0.97
CA ARG A 20 -13.67 3.56 2.24
C ARG A 20 -12.78 3.98 3.40
N VAL A 21 -11.56 3.41 3.50
CA VAL A 21 -10.58 3.78 4.54
C VAL A 21 -10.17 5.25 4.39
N ALA A 22 -9.92 5.71 3.17
CA ALA A 22 -9.58 7.11 2.92
C ALA A 22 -10.72 8.06 3.36
N THR A 23 -11.97 7.74 3.03
CA THR A 23 -13.11 8.57 3.45
C THR A 23 -13.25 8.59 4.97
N LEU A 24 -13.22 7.42 5.62
CA LEU A 24 -13.29 7.34 7.08
C LEU A 24 -12.17 8.15 7.76
N LEU A 25 -10.94 8.08 7.23
CA LEU A 25 -9.81 8.85 7.73
C LEU A 25 -10.09 10.36 7.70
N PHE A 26 -10.56 10.87 6.56
CA PHE A 26 -10.85 12.31 6.43
C PHE A 26 -12.13 12.73 7.15
N ASP A 27 -13.09 11.83 7.36
CA ASP A 27 -14.27 12.09 8.21
C ASP A 27 -13.85 12.25 9.68
N VAL A 28 -12.99 11.35 10.17
CA VAL A 28 -12.41 11.46 11.52
C VAL A 28 -11.60 12.75 11.65
N ALA A 29 -10.75 13.07 10.66
CA ALA A 29 -9.95 14.30 10.69
C ALA A 29 -10.83 15.56 10.75
N ARG A 30 -11.96 15.59 10.03
CA ARG A 30 -12.92 16.72 10.06
C ARG A 30 -13.71 16.82 11.36
N SER A 31 -14.01 15.70 12.01
CA SER A 31 -14.73 15.69 13.29
C SER A 31 -13.84 15.99 14.49
N THR A 32 -12.52 16.05 14.28
CA THR A 32 -11.56 16.37 15.34
C THR A 32 -11.48 17.91 15.53
N PRO A 33 -11.24 18.41 16.75
CA PRO A 33 -11.16 19.85 17.00
C PRO A 33 -10.15 20.56 16.09
N SER A 34 -10.42 21.82 15.76
CA SER A 34 -9.58 22.65 14.87
C SER A 34 -8.15 22.90 15.38
N SER A 35 -7.90 22.62 16.68
CA SER A 35 -6.57 22.64 17.28
C SER A 35 -5.67 21.47 16.82
N HIS A 36 -6.23 20.53 16.05
CA HIS A 36 -5.50 19.38 15.52
C HIS A 36 -5.23 19.58 14.02
N GLU A 37 -3.99 19.46 13.65
CA GLU A 37 -3.54 19.47 12.25
C GLU A 37 -3.31 18.05 11.78
N PHE A 38 -3.82 17.70 10.59
CA PHE A 38 -3.61 16.39 9.97
C PHE A 38 -2.85 16.55 8.66
N PHE A 39 -1.82 15.72 8.52
CA PHE A 39 -1.04 15.59 7.29
C PHE A 39 -1.13 14.15 6.82
N VAL A 40 -1.54 13.96 5.57
CA VAL A 40 -1.65 12.63 4.97
C VAL A 40 -0.76 12.58 3.74
N GLU A 41 0.16 11.63 3.74
CA GLU A 41 0.97 11.28 2.58
C GLU A 41 0.57 9.89 2.08
N THR A 42 0.60 9.72 0.78
CA THR A 42 0.29 8.44 0.12
C THR A 42 1.48 7.99 -0.69
N SER A 43 1.74 6.69 -0.71
CA SER A 43 2.63 6.04 -1.65
C SER A 43 1.97 4.78 -2.19
N PHE A 44 2.39 4.36 -3.39
CA PHE A 44 1.83 3.18 -4.03
C PHE A 44 2.92 2.42 -4.77
N LEU A 45 3.17 1.20 -4.36
CA LEU A 45 4.19 0.35 -4.93
C LEU A 45 3.63 -1.00 -5.36
N GLU A 46 4.33 -1.64 -6.26
CA GLU A 46 4.13 -3.01 -6.68
C GLU A 46 5.37 -3.83 -6.39
N ILE A 47 5.19 -5.08 -5.96
CA ILE A 47 6.26 -6.06 -5.89
C ILE A 47 5.98 -7.12 -6.94
N TYR A 48 6.83 -7.16 -7.95
CA TYR A 48 6.77 -8.12 -9.05
C TYR A 48 8.13 -8.75 -9.28
N ASN A 49 8.19 -10.07 -9.29
CA ASN A 49 9.41 -10.86 -9.49
C ASN A 49 10.60 -10.39 -8.62
N GLU A 50 10.37 -10.22 -7.30
CA GLU A 50 11.33 -9.76 -6.29
C GLU A 50 11.84 -8.31 -6.50
N LYS A 51 11.23 -7.55 -7.42
CA LYS A 51 11.55 -6.13 -7.66
C LYS A 51 10.42 -5.24 -7.17
N ILE A 52 10.81 -4.05 -6.69
CA ILE A 52 9.85 -3.01 -6.29
C ILE A 52 9.72 -2.03 -7.44
N ASN A 53 8.49 -1.73 -7.84
CA ASN A 53 8.15 -0.71 -8.82
C ASN A 53 7.33 0.39 -8.14
N ASP A 54 7.66 1.66 -8.41
CA ASP A 54 6.88 2.79 -7.96
C ASP A 54 5.71 3.03 -8.92
N LEU A 55 4.49 2.87 -8.44
CA LEU A 55 3.30 3.08 -9.26
C LEU A 55 2.92 4.55 -9.41
N LEU A 56 3.53 5.46 -8.64
CA LEU A 56 3.32 6.91 -8.75
C LEU A 56 4.38 7.62 -9.58
N ASP A 57 5.51 6.96 -9.83
CA ASP A 57 6.57 7.38 -10.75
C ASP A 57 7.12 6.17 -11.52
N PRO A 58 6.51 5.80 -12.65
CA PRO A 58 6.97 4.67 -13.45
C PRO A 58 8.34 4.88 -14.10
N THR A 59 8.90 6.08 -14.02
CA THR A 59 10.26 6.38 -14.52
C THR A 59 11.35 6.09 -13.48
N ALA A 60 10.96 5.92 -12.21
CA ALA A 60 11.88 5.58 -11.14
C ALA A 60 12.48 4.19 -11.37
N SER A 61 13.82 4.10 -11.33
CA SER A 61 14.51 2.81 -11.43
C SER A 61 14.24 1.96 -10.19
N SER A 62 13.81 0.71 -10.40
CA SER A 62 13.62 -0.26 -9.32
C SER A 62 14.90 -0.53 -8.51
N ASP A 63 16.08 -0.29 -9.09
CA ASP A 63 17.37 -0.47 -8.41
C ASP A 63 17.60 0.56 -7.31
N ASN A 64 16.90 1.69 -7.36
CA ASN A 64 16.94 2.75 -6.35
C ASN A 64 15.94 2.52 -5.20
N LEU A 65 14.98 1.63 -5.40
CA LEU A 65 13.94 1.33 -4.42
C LEU A 65 14.38 0.16 -3.53
N LYS A 66 14.71 0.45 -2.28
CA LYS A 66 15.21 -0.56 -1.34
C LYS A 66 14.42 -0.56 -0.04
N VAL A 67 14.06 -1.76 0.42
CA VAL A 67 13.51 -1.94 1.76
C VAL A 67 14.58 -1.62 2.78
N ARG A 68 14.26 -0.75 3.71
CA ARG A 68 15.11 -0.35 4.84
C ARG A 68 14.31 -0.40 6.13
N GLU A 69 15.02 -0.52 7.22
CA GLU A 69 14.46 -0.41 8.57
C GLU A 69 15.22 0.69 9.33
N SER A 70 14.47 1.51 10.04
CA SER A 70 15.05 2.51 10.93
C SER A 70 14.20 2.64 12.20
N PRO A 71 14.79 3.04 13.35
CA PRO A 71 14.03 3.20 14.60
C PRO A 71 12.90 4.22 14.50
N LYS A 72 13.05 5.25 13.65
CA LYS A 72 12.07 6.32 13.51
C LYS A 72 10.92 5.98 12.54
N LEU A 73 11.21 5.31 11.43
CA LEU A 73 10.24 5.07 10.35
C LEU A 73 9.75 3.61 10.32
N GLY A 74 10.37 2.72 11.11
CA GLY A 74 10.16 1.29 10.97
C GLY A 74 10.62 0.78 9.61
N VAL A 75 9.96 -0.25 9.10
CA VAL A 75 10.20 -0.77 7.75
C VAL A 75 9.60 0.19 6.71
N HIS A 76 10.41 0.60 5.74
CA HIS A 76 10.02 1.53 4.68
C HIS A 76 10.82 1.27 3.39
N VAL A 77 10.33 1.79 2.27
CA VAL A 77 11.05 1.75 0.99
C VAL A 77 11.68 3.12 0.74
N THR A 78 13.01 3.14 0.57
CA THR A 78 13.73 4.38 0.20
C THR A 78 13.50 4.69 -1.27
N GLY A 79 13.48 5.98 -1.63
CA GLY A 79 13.29 6.43 -3.01
C GLY A 79 11.84 6.38 -3.52
N LEU A 80 10.89 5.86 -2.72
CA LEU A 80 9.49 5.77 -3.13
C LEU A 80 8.83 7.15 -3.18
N THR A 81 8.09 7.41 -4.26
CA THR A 81 7.34 8.66 -4.44
C THR A 81 6.23 8.79 -3.42
N LYS A 82 6.16 9.96 -2.80
CA LYS A 82 5.11 10.32 -1.86
C LYS A 82 4.27 11.46 -2.41
N LYS A 83 2.95 11.33 -2.32
CA LYS A 83 1.99 12.36 -2.71
C LYS A 83 1.16 12.77 -1.50
N GLN A 84 1.14 14.06 -1.21
CA GLN A 84 0.27 14.61 -0.17
C GLN A 84 -1.19 14.57 -0.63
N ALA A 85 -2.08 14.30 0.32
CA ALA A 85 -3.51 14.29 0.08
C ALA A 85 -4.23 15.04 1.21
N ALA A 86 -5.00 16.05 0.84
CA ALA A 86 -5.82 16.85 1.75
C ALA A 86 -7.30 16.39 1.78
N SER A 87 -7.66 15.35 1.04
CA SER A 87 -9.03 14.81 0.97
C SER A 87 -9.06 13.39 0.43
N ALA A 88 -10.14 12.67 0.73
CA ALA A 88 -10.41 11.35 0.16
C ALA A 88 -10.44 11.36 -1.38
N ALA A 89 -10.93 12.46 -1.98
CA ALA A 89 -10.93 12.63 -3.42
C ALA A 89 -9.51 12.71 -4.01
N GLN A 90 -8.56 13.31 -3.30
CA GLN A 90 -7.16 13.33 -3.72
C GLN A 90 -6.53 11.94 -3.60
N VAL A 91 -6.81 11.20 -2.53
CA VAL A 91 -6.39 9.80 -2.40
C VAL A 91 -6.93 8.96 -3.55
N ALA A 92 -8.22 9.12 -3.91
CA ALA A 92 -8.82 8.42 -5.03
C ALA A 92 -8.10 8.72 -6.36
N ARG A 93 -7.69 9.97 -6.61
CA ARG A 93 -6.92 10.33 -7.81
C ARG A 93 -5.55 9.65 -7.82
N VAL A 94 -4.84 9.63 -6.69
CA VAL A 94 -3.55 8.92 -6.57
C VAL A 94 -3.72 7.43 -6.86
N LEU A 95 -4.77 6.81 -6.34
CA LEU A 95 -5.11 5.42 -6.62
C LEU A 95 -5.31 5.17 -8.11
N VAL A 96 -6.14 5.99 -8.78
CA VAL A 96 -6.38 5.87 -10.23
C VAL A 96 -5.07 5.95 -11.00
N THR A 97 -4.22 6.94 -10.70
CA THR A 97 -2.90 7.09 -11.33
C THR A 97 -2.06 5.82 -11.19
N GLY A 98 -1.91 5.31 -9.98
CA GLY A 98 -1.09 4.13 -9.74
C GLY A 98 -1.65 2.87 -10.40
N PHE A 99 -2.98 2.70 -10.45
CA PHE A 99 -3.57 1.57 -11.16
C PHE A 99 -3.43 1.67 -12.67
N THR A 100 -3.55 2.86 -13.23
CA THR A 100 -3.28 3.09 -14.66
C THR A 100 -1.84 2.68 -14.99
N ASN A 101 -0.87 3.12 -14.18
CA ASN A 101 0.54 2.77 -14.36
C ASN A 101 0.78 1.26 -14.21
N ARG A 102 0.13 0.61 -13.22
CA ARG A 102 0.19 -0.84 -13.04
C ARG A 102 -0.31 -1.59 -14.29
N THR A 103 -1.43 -1.14 -14.86
CA THR A 103 -2.02 -1.76 -16.07
C THR A 103 -1.11 -1.61 -17.29
N VAL A 104 -0.50 -0.43 -17.48
CA VAL A 104 0.44 -0.17 -18.57
C VAL A 104 1.69 -1.05 -18.44
N SER A 105 2.24 -1.16 -17.24
CA SER A 105 3.39 -2.05 -16.96
C SER A 105 3.05 -3.51 -17.23
N ALA A 106 1.85 -3.97 -16.88
CA ALA A 106 1.38 -5.33 -17.12
C ALA A 106 1.33 -5.68 -18.61
N THR A 107 0.85 -4.77 -19.46
CA THR A 107 0.81 -5.00 -20.92
C THR A 107 2.20 -5.05 -21.56
N THR A 108 3.15 -4.32 -21.01
CA THR A 108 4.55 -4.28 -21.53
C THR A 108 5.35 -5.54 -21.19
N TYR A 109 5.07 -6.17 -20.04
CA TYR A 109 5.88 -7.28 -19.52
C TYR A 109 5.12 -8.61 -19.35
N ASN A 110 3.90 -8.75 -19.90
CA ASN A 110 3.01 -9.90 -19.66
C ASN A 110 2.73 -10.17 -18.16
N ALA A 111 2.90 -9.17 -17.32
CA ALA A 111 2.64 -9.27 -15.89
C ALA A 111 1.14 -9.12 -15.63
N GLU A 112 0.43 -10.23 -15.43
CA GLU A 112 -0.95 -10.16 -14.93
C GLU A 112 -0.96 -9.64 -13.50
N SER A 113 -1.97 -8.85 -13.15
CA SER A 113 -2.17 -8.35 -11.78
C SER A 113 -2.27 -9.46 -10.73
N SER A 114 -2.57 -10.69 -11.16
CA SER A 114 -2.56 -11.89 -10.32
C SER A 114 -1.16 -12.35 -9.90
N ARG A 115 -0.09 -11.80 -10.49
CA ARG A 115 1.31 -12.22 -10.27
C ARG A 115 2.14 -11.22 -9.49
N SER A 116 1.56 -10.11 -9.11
CA SER A 116 2.24 -9.06 -8.33
C SER A 116 1.45 -8.69 -7.08
N HIS A 117 2.17 -8.26 -6.03
CA HIS A 117 1.57 -7.67 -4.83
C HIS A 117 1.51 -6.16 -5.01
N ALA A 118 0.40 -5.54 -4.66
CA ALA A 118 0.26 -4.09 -4.67
C ALA A 118 0.08 -3.58 -3.23
N ILE A 119 0.85 -2.58 -2.83
CA ILE A 119 0.82 -2.00 -1.49
C ILE A 119 0.56 -0.50 -1.61
N PHE A 120 -0.61 -0.08 -1.14
CA PHE A 120 -0.97 1.32 -1.00
C PHE A 120 -0.79 1.74 0.46
N GLU A 121 0.04 2.73 0.69
CA GLU A 121 0.37 3.23 2.02
C GLU A 121 -0.25 4.61 2.26
N LEU A 122 -0.87 4.79 3.43
CA LEU A 122 -1.30 6.06 3.97
C LEU A 122 -0.47 6.35 5.23
N ASN A 123 0.36 7.38 5.18
CA ASN A 123 1.08 7.91 6.34
C ASN A 123 0.31 9.09 6.89
N VAL A 124 -0.20 8.96 8.10
CA VAL A 124 -0.99 9.98 8.78
C VAL A 124 -0.16 10.57 9.90
N GLN A 125 0.00 11.88 9.88
CA GLN A 125 0.61 12.63 10.96
C GLN A 125 -0.44 13.55 11.56
N GLN A 126 -0.54 13.56 12.88
CA GLN A 126 -1.40 14.45 13.63
C GLN A 126 -0.53 15.29 14.57
N LYS A 127 -0.73 16.60 14.53
CA LYS A 127 -0.12 17.55 15.47
C LYS A 127 -1.22 18.28 16.23
N TYR A 128 -1.09 18.36 17.54
CA TYR A 128 -2.06 19.05 18.39
C TYR A 128 -1.39 19.55 19.68
N ILE A 129 -2.05 20.50 20.37
CA ILE A 129 -1.62 20.96 21.69
C ILE A 129 -2.45 20.17 22.73
N ASP A 130 -1.75 19.46 23.61
CA ASP A 130 -2.40 18.76 24.72
C ASP A 130 -2.96 19.76 25.73
N ALA A 131 -4.27 19.66 25.98
CA ALA A 131 -4.96 20.63 26.85
C ALA A 131 -4.52 20.56 28.32
N ALA A 132 -3.98 19.42 28.77
CA ALA A 132 -3.56 19.23 30.15
C ALA A 132 -2.13 19.74 30.40
N SER A 133 -1.20 19.49 29.49
CA SER A 133 0.20 19.86 29.64
C SER A 133 0.57 21.16 28.91
N GLY A 134 -0.22 21.60 27.93
CA GLY A 134 0.11 22.72 27.03
C GLY A 134 1.21 22.38 26.02
N GLU A 135 1.67 21.14 25.95
CA GLU A 135 2.74 20.72 25.07
C GLU A 135 2.24 20.36 23.67
N THR A 136 3.10 20.58 22.67
CA THR A 136 2.82 20.14 21.31
C THR A 136 3.06 18.65 21.17
N MET A 137 2.00 17.92 20.89
CA MET A 137 2.03 16.48 20.66
C MET A 137 2.05 16.16 19.17
N ASN A 138 2.87 15.17 18.81
CA ASN A 138 2.92 14.64 17.45
C ASN A 138 2.62 13.14 17.50
N ARG A 139 1.63 12.71 16.73
CA ARG A 139 1.30 11.29 16.53
C ARG A 139 1.48 10.94 15.06
N ALA A 140 1.99 9.74 14.81
CA ALA A 140 2.12 9.21 13.46
C ALA A 140 1.53 7.80 13.40
N ALA A 141 0.83 7.52 12.32
CA ALA A 141 0.28 6.20 12.02
C ALA A 141 0.53 5.86 10.55
N LYS A 142 0.78 4.58 10.28
CA LYS A 142 0.95 4.04 8.93
C LYS A 142 -0.13 3.00 8.70
N ILE A 143 -0.88 3.16 7.61
CA ILE A 143 -1.91 2.23 7.17
C ILE A 143 -1.46 1.62 5.84
N ASN A 144 -1.20 0.32 5.81
CA ASN A 144 -0.84 -0.41 4.61
C ASN A 144 -2.06 -1.21 4.12
N LEU A 145 -2.50 -0.92 2.90
CA LEU A 145 -3.56 -1.63 2.22
C LEU A 145 -2.91 -2.51 1.15
N VAL A 146 -2.94 -3.83 1.38
CA VAL A 146 -2.19 -4.79 0.60
C VAL A 146 -3.14 -5.64 -0.24
N ASP A 147 -2.83 -5.73 -1.54
CA ASP A 147 -3.46 -6.62 -2.50
C ASP A 147 -2.43 -7.67 -2.93
N LEU A 148 -2.60 -8.90 -2.45
CA LEU A 148 -1.63 -9.96 -2.67
C LEU A 148 -1.77 -10.55 -4.08
N ALA A 149 -0.67 -11.05 -4.61
CA ALA A 149 -0.70 -11.91 -5.79
C ALA A 149 -1.57 -13.15 -5.55
N GLY A 150 -2.07 -13.75 -6.61
CA GLY A 150 -2.87 -14.97 -6.54
C GLY A 150 -2.09 -16.12 -5.88
N SER A 151 -2.81 -16.94 -5.11
CA SER A 151 -2.25 -18.12 -4.43
C SER A 151 -2.41 -19.39 -5.24
N GLU A 152 -2.98 -19.30 -6.43
CA GLU A 152 -3.17 -20.43 -7.34
C GLU A 152 -1.83 -21.03 -7.75
N ARG A 153 -1.70 -22.34 -7.63
CA ARG A 153 -0.56 -23.07 -8.15
C ARG A 153 -0.56 -22.97 -9.68
N SER A 154 0.57 -22.59 -10.24
CA SER A 154 0.80 -22.67 -11.68
C SER A 154 1.06 -24.12 -12.12
N ASP A 155 0.14 -25.04 -11.76
CA ASP A 155 0.21 -26.46 -12.14
C ASP A 155 -0.13 -26.67 -13.63
N LYS A 156 -0.11 -25.62 -14.45
CA LYS A 156 -0.22 -25.76 -15.89
C LYS A 156 1.06 -26.40 -16.42
N VAL A 157 0.98 -27.69 -16.60
CA VAL A 157 1.94 -28.50 -17.36
C VAL A 157 2.34 -27.75 -18.63
N GLY A 158 3.63 -27.41 -18.78
CA GLY A 158 4.17 -26.77 -19.98
C GLY A 158 4.86 -25.43 -19.82
N THR A 159 4.92 -24.84 -18.64
CA THR A 159 5.68 -23.61 -18.40
C THR A 159 7.15 -23.91 -18.21
N THR A 160 8.00 -23.46 -19.16
CA THR A 160 9.48 -23.60 -19.12
C THR A 160 10.15 -22.23 -18.97
N GLY A 161 11.30 -22.17 -18.32
CA GLY A 161 12.15 -20.99 -18.27
C GLY A 161 11.64 -19.87 -17.32
N ALA A 162 11.53 -18.65 -17.81
CA ALA A 162 11.23 -17.44 -17.02
C ALA A 162 9.89 -17.52 -16.23
N SER A 163 8.88 -18.17 -16.81
CA SER A 163 7.55 -18.32 -16.17
C SER A 163 7.59 -19.24 -14.95
N LEU A 164 8.47 -20.24 -14.92
CA LEU A 164 8.68 -21.10 -13.73
C LEU A 164 9.35 -20.32 -12.59
N VAL A 165 10.34 -19.48 -12.90
CA VAL A 165 11.01 -18.64 -11.90
C VAL A 165 10.03 -17.65 -11.29
N GLU A 166 9.21 -17.01 -12.10
CA GLU A 166 8.16 -16.08 -11.66
C GLU A 166 7.16 -16.76 -10.74
N GLY A 167 6.60 -17.90 -11.13
CA GLY A 167 5.66 -18.67 -10.30
C GLY A 167 6.26 -19.11 -8.96
N ASN A 168 7.54 -19.48 -8.96
CA ASN A 168 8.26 -19.83 -7.73
C ASN A 168 8.43 -18.61 -6.80
N ASN A 169 8.70 -17.42 -7.35
CA ASN A 169 8.84 -16.21 -6.55
C ASN A 169 7.52 -15.79 -5.90
N ILE A 170 6.39 -15.90 -6.62
CA ILE A 170 5.06 -15.64 -6.06
C ILE A 170 4.76 -16.60 -4.90
N ASN A 171 4.93 -17.90 -5.10
CA ASN A 171 4.68 -18.90 -4.06
C ASN A 171 5.61 -18.73 -2.86
N LYS A 172 6.87 -18.35 -3.08
CA LYS A 172 7.84 -18.06 -2.03
C LYS A 172 7.39 -16.87 -1.16
N SER A 173 6.97 -15.76 -1.77
CA SER A 173 6.52 -14.57 -1.03
C SER A 173 5.30 -14.87 -0.15
N LEU A 174 4.31 -15.59 -0.68
CA LEU A 174 3.12 -16.00 0.07
C LEU A 174 3.44 -16.99 1.19
N THR A 175 4.37 -17.92 0.95
CA THR A 175 4.85 -18.87 1.99
C THR A 175 5.54 -18.12 3.13
N VAL A 176 6.40 -17.15 2.82
CA VAL A 176 7.07 -16.33 3.84
C VAL A 176 6.05 -15.53 4.65
N LEU A 177 5.06 -14.92 3.99
CA LEU A 177 3.98 -14.21 4.67
C LEU A 177 3.21 -15.13 5.63
N GLY A 178 2.85 -16.34 5.18
CA GLY A 178 2.18 -17.33 6.03
C GLY A 178 3.01 -17.70 7.27
N ARG A 179 4.33 -17.86 7.12
CA ARG A 179 5.25 -18.11 8.25
C ARG A 179 5.32 -16.92 9.21
N CYS A 180 5.35 -15.68 8.72
CA CYS A 180 5.32 -14.48 9.56
C CYS A 180 4.02 -14.40 10.37
N ILE A 181 2.86 -14.63 9.74
CA ILE A 181 1.56 -14.63 10.43
C ILE A 181 1.53 -15.71 11.52
N LYS A 182 2.01 -16.93 11.21
CA LYS A 182 2.08 -18.02 12.20
C LYS A 182 2.94 -17.63 13.40
N ALA A 183 4.14 -17.09 13.18
CA ALA A 183 5.04 -16.66 14.25
C ALA A 183 4.40 -15.57 15.14
N LEU A 184 3.69 -14.58 14.55
CA LEU A 184 3.00 -13.54 15.30
C LEU A 184 1.86 -14.10 16.19
N VAL A 185 1.15 -15.13 15.72
CA VAL A 185 0.11 -15.81 16.50
C VAL A 185 0.73 -16.58 17.67
N GLU A 186 1.85 -17.25 17.44
CA GLU A 186 2.55 -18.01 18.48
C GLU A 186 3.08 -17.10 19.60
N VAL A 187 3.70 -15.96 19.26
CA VAL A 187 4.16 -14.97 20.25
C VAL A 187 3.03 -14.47 21.14
N ARG A 188 1.83 -14.21 20.57
CA ARG A 188 0.67 -13.76 21.35
C ARG A 188 0.10 -14.83 22.31
N ARG A 189 0.38 -16.12 22.06
CA ARG A 189 -0.07 -17.22 22.93
C ARG A 189 0.84 -17.46 24.12
N THR A 190 2.07 -16.94 24.05
CA THR A 190 3.12 -17.10 25.08
C THR A 190 3.30 -15.85 25.95
N SER A 191 2.61 -14.75 25.63
CA SER A 191 2.56 -13.50 26.41
C SER A 191 1.24 -13.38 27.14
#